data_264e98e5048869c6a313283d96e78ec4
#
_entry.id   264e98e5048869c6a313283d96e78ec4
#
_cell.length_a   1.000
_cell.length_b   1.000
_cell.length_c   1.000
_cell.angle_alpha   90.00
_cell.angle_beta   90.00
_cell.angle_gamma   90.00
#
_symmetry.space_group_name_H-M   'P 1'
#
loop_
_entity.id
_entity.type
_entity.pdbx_description
1 polymer ?
#
loop_
_entity_poly.entity_id
_entity_poly.type
_entity_poly.pdbx_seq_one_letter_code
_entity_poly.pdbx_strand_id
1 'polypeptide(L)'
;MAVRDRRYAIRFPFAADVSLIDLESGATSDGVTSDISFGGCFVCTSKPLALKSRVRVTLTRKDQKVEALGVVRAVKPRIGMGVEFLDLEQPSYSVLERWIEQIRRER
;
A
#
# COMPACT_ATOMS: atom_id res chain seq x y z
N MET A 1 1.36 -23.81 -10.78
CA MET A 1 1.34 -22.83 -9.68
C MET A 1 2.34 -21.73 -9.94
N ALA A 2 1.89 -20.51 -9.82
CA ALA A 2 2.77 -19.37 -10.03
C ALA A 2 3.66 -19.17 -8.79
N VAL A 3 4.95 -19.02 -9.01
CA VAL A 3 5.87 -18.67 -7.93
C VAL A 3 5.88 -17.16 -7.82
N ARG A 4 5.56 -16.65 -6.64
CA ARG A 4 5.59 -15.22 -6.39
C ARG A 4 7.01 -14.69 -6.54
N ASP A 5 7.16 -13.64 -7.32
CA ASP A 5 8.45 -12.98 -7.47
C ASP A 5 8.91 -12.45 -6.11
N ARG A 6 10.15 -12.75 -5.72
CA ARG A 6 10.69 -12.34 -4.44
C ARG A 6 10.71 -10.82 -4.27
N ARG A 7 10.76 -10.07 -5.37
CA ARG A 7 10.72 -8.60 -5.31
C ARG A 7 9.45 -8.10 -4.64
N TYR A 8 8.33 -8.83 -4.79
CA TYR A 8 7.06 -8.42 -4.19
C TYR A 8 7.04 -8.52 -2.68
N ALA A 9 7.91 -9.34 -2.11
CA ALA A 9 7.98 -9.52 -0.67
C ALA A 9 8.99 -8.59 0.00
N ILE A 10 9.91 -7.99 -0.76
CA ILE A 10 10.92 -7.10 -0.19
C ILE A 10 10.28 -5.77 0.18
N ARG A 11 10.42 -5.39 1.44
CA ARG A 11 9.85 -4.16 1.98
C ARG A 11 10.91 -3.09 2.12
N PHE A 12 10.52 -1.86 1.78
CA PHE A 12 11.41 -0.71 1.85
C PHE A 12 10.78 0.36 2.73
N PRO A 13 11.53 0.91 3.70
CA PRO A 13 11.02 2.03 4.51
C PRO A 13 10.66 3.20 3.60
N PHE A 14 9.44 3.70 3.72
CA PHE A 14 8.99 4.77 2.85
C PHE A 14 7.73 5.39 3.43
N ALA A 15 7.74 6.69 3.61
CA ALA A 15 6.59 7.42 4.15
C ALA A 15 5.84 8.11 3.02
N ALA A 16 4.62 7.66 2.78
CA ALA A 16 3.70 8.30 1.85
C ALA A 16 2.38 8.49 2.56
N ASP A 17 1.69 9.57 2.26
CA ASP A 17 0.33 9.74 2.76
C ASP A 17 -0.56 8.71 2.08
N VAL A 18 -1.50 8.14 2.82
CA VAL A 18 -2.35 7.11 2.27
C VAL A 18 -3.80 7.33 2.70
N SER A 19 -4.70 7.16 1.74
CA SER A 19 -6.13 7.14 2.01
C SER A 19 -6.71 5.85 1.44
N LEU A 20 -7.69 5.31 2.14
CA LEU A 20 -8.33 4.06 1.75
C LEU A 20 -9.84 4.20 1.86
N ILE A 21 -10.54 3.49 0.98
CA ILE A 21 -11.98 3.36 1.08
C ILE A 21 -12.35 1.89 0.90
N ASP A 22 -13.17 1.39 1.83
CA ASP A 22 -13.73 0.05 1.75
C ASP A 22 -14.77 0.06 0.62
N LEU A 23 -14.56 -0.79 -0.37
CA LEU A 23 -15.40 -0.79 -1.57
C LEU A 23 -16.82 -1.29 -1.32
N GLU A 24 -17.02 -2.03 -0.23
CA GLU A 24 -18.33 -2.56 0.10
C GLU A 24 -19.10 -1.63 1.02
N SER A 25 -18.48 -1.19 2.10
CA SER A 25 -19.15 -0.39 3.12
C SER A 25 -19.05 1.12 2.91
N GLY A 26 -18.06 1.56 2.15
CA GLY A 26 -17.77 2.98 2.00
C GLY A 26 -16.98 3.57 3.17
N ALA A 27 -16.61 2.76 4.15
CA ALA A 27 -15.80 3.22 5.28
C ALA A 27 -14.43 3.68 4.79
N THR A 28 -13.93 4.74 5.39
CA THR A 28 -12.65 5.33 4.99
C THR A 28 -11.64 5.28 6.11
N SER A 29 -10.36 5.30 5.74
CA SER A 29 -9.26 5.41 6.67
C SER A 29 -8.14 6.17 6.01
N ASP A 30 -7.28 6.78 6.80
CA ASP A 30 -6.11 7.44 6.26
C ASP A 30 -4.96 7.32 7.26
N GLY A 31 -3.75 7.54 6.76
CA GLY A 31 -2.55 7.45 7.58
C GLY A 31 -1.31 7.68 6.74
N VAL A 32 -0.21 7.08 7.19
CA VAL A 32 1.08 7.20 6.53
C VAL A 32 1.68 5.80 6.45
N THR A 33 2.31 5.47 5.33
CA THR A 33 2.98 4.17 5.21
C THR A 33 4.26 4.16 6.03
N SER A 34 4.57 3.01 6.63
CA SER A 34 5.88 2.78 7.25
C SER A 34 6.82 2.12 6.26
N ASP A 35 6.27 1.33 5.36
CA ASP A 35 7.04 0.63 4.35
C ASP A 35 6.17 0.32 3.13
N ILE A 36 6.82 0.11 2.00
CA ILE A 36 6.16 -0.27 0.75
C ILE A 36 6.92 -1.42 0.10
N SER A 37 6.22 -2.16 -0.73
CA SER A 37 6.80 -3.18 -1.60
C SER A 37 6.04 -3.15 -2.92
N PHE A 38 6.48 -3.95 -3.90
CA PHE A 38 5.69 -4.08 -5.13
C PHE A 38 4.35 -4.75 -4.88
N GLY A 39 4.23 -5.52 -3.80
CA GLY A 39 3.01 -6.27 -3.51
C GLY A 39 2.11 -5.63 -2.47
N GLY A 40 2.49 -4.52 -1.86
CA GLY A 40 1.65 -3.90 -0.85
C GLY A 40 2.36 -2.87 0.02
N CYS A 41 1.72 -2.53 1.12
CA CYS A 41 2.27 -1.55 2.06
C CYS A 41 1.72 -1.80 3.46
N PHE A 42 2.40 -1.26 4.46
CA PHE A 42 1.84 -1.19 5.80
C PHE A 42 1.42 0.26 6.08
N VAL A 43 0.17 0.43 6.47
CA VAL A 43 -0.42 1.74 6.74
C VAL A 43 -0.50 1.95 8.24
N CYS A 44 0.18 2.98 8.73
CA CYS A 44 0.09 3.37 10.14
C CYS A 44 -1.13 4.24 10.31
N THR A 45 -2.08 3.77 11.10
CA THR A 45 -3.34 4.47 11.35
C THR A 45 -3.95 3.97 12.66
N SER A 46 -4.61 4.86 13.38
CA SER A 46 -5.32 4.48 14.60
C SER A 46 -6.67 3.81 14.30
N LYS A 47 -7.13 3.86 13.05
CA LYS A 47 -8.44 3.33 12.65
C LYS A 47 -8.33 2.42 11.44
N PRO A 48 -7.68 1.25 11.58
CA PRO A 48 -7.58 0.33 10.45
C PRO A 48 -8.94 -0.19 10.04
N LEU A 49 -9.08 -0.50 8.75
CA LEU A 49 -10.27 -1.13 8.22
C LEU A 49 -10.25 -2.62 8.56
N ALA A 50 -11.39 -3.27 8.39
CA ALA A 50 -11.54 -4.65 8.79
C ALA A 50 -10.68 -5.60 7.94
N LEU A 51 -10.20 -6.66 8.58
CA LEU A 51 -9.47 -7.71 7.89
C LEU A 51 -10.30 -8.26 6.73
N LYS A 52 -9.65 -8.51 5.61
CA LYS A 52 -10.24 -9.01 4.36
C LYS A 52 -11.08 -7.98 3.59
N SER A 53 -11.16 -6.74 4.06
CA SER A 53 -11.84 -5.70 3.32
C SER A 53 -11.14 -5.44 1.99
N ARG A 54 -11.94 -5.33 0.94
CA ARG A 54 -11.43 -4.89 -0.35
C ARG A 54 -11.47 -3.38 -0.39
N VAL A 55 -10.36 -2.79 -0.79
CA VAL A 55 -10.18 -1.35 -0.66
C VAL A 55 -9.60 -0.75 -1.93
N ARG A 56 -9.91 0.52 -2.14
CA ARG A 56 -9.15 1.35 -3.06
C ARG A 56 -8.18 2.13 -2.20
N VAL A 57 -6.89 2.01 -2.53
CA VAL A 57 -5.85 2.66 -1.76
C VAL A 57 -5.14 3.68 -2.65
N THR A 58 -4.91 4.86 -2.10
CA THR A 58 -4.22 5.95 -2.79
C THR A 58 -3.05 6.38 -1.92
N LEU A 59 -1.84 6.23 -2.46
CA LEU A 59 -0.62 6.68 -1.81
C LEU A 59 -0.16 7.94 -2.51
N THR A 60 0.21 8.95 -1.73
CA THR A 60 0.63 10.24 -2.28
C THR A 60 1.94 10.65 -1.64
N ARG A 61 2.88 11.08 -2.47
CA ARG A 61 4.12 11.65 -1.98
C ARG A 61 4.57 12.72 -2.96
N LYS A 62 4.70 13.95 -2.44
CA LYS A 62 4.98 15.13 -3.27
C LYS A 62 3.89 15.23 -4.33
N ASP A 63 4.25 15.31 -5.60
CA ASP A 63 3.29 15.44 -6.68
C ASP A 63 2.92 14.11 -7.32
N GLN A 64 3.35 12.99 -6.73
CA GLN A 64 3.15 11.68 -7.31
C GLN A 64 2.13 10.88 -6.54
N LYS A 65 1.39 10.04 -7.26
CA LYS A 65 0.30 9.28 -6.71
C LYS A 65 0.32 7.85 -7.24
N VAL A 66 0.04 6.91 -6.33
CA VAL A 66 -0.14 5.50 -6.67
C VAL A 66 -1.52 5.09 -6.24
N GLU A 67 -2.32 4.59 -7.17
CA GLU A 67 -3.66 4.09 -6.88
C GLU A 67 -3.72 2.60 -7.17
N ALA A 68 -4.32 1.84 -6.26
CA ALA A 68 -4.41 0.40 -6.41
C ALA A 68 -5.71 -0.11 -5.81
N LEU A 69 -6.13 -1.26 -6.31
CA LEU A 69 -7.12 -2.07 -5.62
C LEU A 69 -6.34 -3.01 -4.71
N GLY A 70 -6.82 -3.20 -3.50
CA GLY A 70 -6.12 -4.04 -2.54
C GLY A 70 -7.05 -4.74 -1.59
N VAL A 71 -6.45 -5.47 -0.68
CA VAL A 71 -7.18 -6.16 0.37
C VAL A 71 -6.40 -6.05 1.67
N VAL A 72 -7.12 -5.84 2.77
CA VAL A 72 -6.51 -5.76 4.09
C VAL A 72 -6.18 -7.19 4.54
N ARG A 73 -4.87 -7.48 4.66
CA ARG A 73 -4.37 -8.82 5.01
C ARG A 73 -3.98 -8.96 6.46
N ALA A 74 -3.71 -7.86 7.15
CA ALA A 74 -3.32 -7.90 8.54
C ALA A 74 -3.84 -6.65 9.22
N VAL A 75 -4.27 -6.77 10.48
CA VAL A 75 -4.74 -5.65 11.26
C VAL A 75 -4.05 -5.68 12.62
N LYS A 76 -3.42 -4.57 12.99
CA LYS A 76 -2.89 -4.34 14.32
C LYS A 76 -3.70 -3.22 14.92
N PRO A 77 -4.64 -3.53 15.84
CA PRO A 77 -5.57 -2.53 16.37
C PRO A 77 -4.85 -1.28 16.88
N ARG A 78 -5.32 -0.13 16.45
CA ARG A 78 -4.78 1.19 16.82
C ARG A 78 -3.36 1.46 16.35
N ILE A 79 -2.75 0.53 15.63
CA ILE A 79 -1.39 0.68 15.10
C ILE A 79 -1.42 0.80 13.59
N GLY A 80 -2.13 -0.10 12.90
CA GLY A 80 -2.18 -0.04 11.47
C GLY A 80 -2.69 -1.31 10.82
N MET A 81 -2.50 -1.38 9.51
CA MET A 81 -2.96 -2.51 8.71
C MET A 81 -2.00 -2.76 7.55
N GLY A 82 -1.84 -4.04 7.23
CA GLY A 82 -1.11 -4.46 6.04
C GLY A 82 -2.07 -4.60 4.88
N VAL A 83 -1.74 -3.99 3.76
CA VAL A 83 -2.56 -4.01 2.56
C VAL A 83 -1.79 -4.68 1.44
N GLU A 84 -2.41 -5.68 0.82
CA GLU A 84 -1.85 -6.32 -0.37
C GLU A 84 -2.48 -5.68 -1.61
N PHE A 85 -1.66 -5.31 -2.58
CA PHE A 85 -2.16 -4.80 -3.85
C PHE A 85 -2.63 -5.96 -4.71
N LEU A 86 -3.85 -5.88 -5.18
CA LEU A 86 -4.42 -6.89 -6.08
C LEU A 86 -4.34 -6.44 -7.52
N ASP A 87 -4.46 -5.15 -7.76
CA ASP A 87 -4.44 -4.60 -9.10
C ASP A 87 -3.81 -3.21 -9.06
N LEU A 88 -2.78 -3.03 -9.88
CA LEU A 88 -1.99 -1.82 -9.91
C LEU A 88 -1.70 -1.48 -11.36
N GLU A 89 -2.55 -0.66 -11.94
CA GLU A 89 -2.43 -0.28 -13.34
C GLU A 89 -1.46 0.87 -13.56
N GLN A 90 -1.09 1.06 -14.82
CA GLN A 90 -0.34 2.24 -15.21
C GLN A 90 -1.25 3.48 -15.15
N PRO A 91 -0.74 4.66 -14.79
CA PRO A 91 0.68 4.96 -14.52
C PRO A 91 1.14 4.66 -13.09
N SER A 92 0.25 4.18 -12.23
CA SER A 92 0.58 3.94 -10.81
C SER A 92 1.73 2.95 -10.63
N TYR A 93 1.76 1.88 -11.43
CA TYR A 93 2.86 0.92 -11.35
C TYR A 93 4.21 1.59 -11.60
N SER A 94 4.28 2.46 -12.59
CA SER A 94 5.53 3.15 -12.90
C SER A 94 5.98 4.09 -11.79
N VAL A 95 5.02 4.73 -11.12
CA VAL A 95 5.35 5.61 -10.00
C VAL A 95 5.88 4.78 -8.83
N LEU A 96 5.21 3.68 -8.51
CA LEU A 96 5.66 2.80 -7.44
C LEU A 96 7.05 2.24 -7.72
N GLU A 97 7.28 1.79 -8.95
CA GLU A 97 8.58 1.28 -9.38
C GLU A 97 9.66 2.34 -9.21
N ARG A 98 9.37 3.57 -9.57
CA ARG A 98 10.30 4.68 -9.45
C ARG A 98 10.62 4.98 -7.98
N TRP A 99 9.61 4.97 -7.12
CA TRP A 99 9.83 5.17 -5.69
C TRP A 99 10.77 4.10 -5.12
N ILE A 100 10.51 2.84 -5.43
CA ILE A 100 11.31 1.73 -4.93
C ILE A 100 12.72 1.79 -5.49
N GLU A 101 12.86 2.08 -6.78
CA GLU A 101 14.17 2.20 -7.41
C GLU A 101 15.00 3.30 -6.77
N GLN A 102 14.36 4.43 -6.46
CA GLN A 102 15.04 5.54 -5.81
C GLN A 102 15.54 5.15 -4.41
N ILE A 103 14.74 4.43 -3.65
CA ILE A 103 15.15 3.96 -2.32
C ILE A 103 16.36 3.04 -2.44
N ARG A 104 16.35 2.14 -3.41
CA ARG A 104 17.44 1.20 -3.61
C ARG A 104 18.75 1.89 -3.95
N ARG A 105 18.69 2.98 -4.70
CA ARG A 105 19.88 3.75 -5.07
C ARG A 105 20.49 4.50 -3.90
N GLU A 106 19.67 4.87 -2.93
CA GLU A 106 20.12 5.65 -1.78
C GLU A 106 20.79 4.79 -0.70
N ARG A 107 20.79 3.48 -0.87
CA ARG A 107 21.34 2.56 0.12
C ARG A 107 22.80 2.28 -0.07
#